data_f673d3f844a30fcdf1d086d747ca9ff9
#
_entry.id   f673d3f844a30fcdf1d086d747ca9ff9
#
_cell.length_a   1.000
_cell.length_b   1.000
_cell.length_c   1.000
_cell.angle_alpha   90.00
_cell.angle_beta   90.00
_cell.angle_gamma   90.00
#
_symmetry.space_group_name_H-M   'P 1'
#
loop_
_entity.id
_entity.type
_entity.pdbx_description
1 polymer ?
#
loop_
_entity_poly.entity_id
_entity_poly.type
_entity_poly.pdbx_seq_one_letter_code
_entity_poly.pdbx_strand_id
1 'polypeptide(L)'
;VIDMRYENPFQFAEEAAALDYIADGRIALGVSRGSPETALRGYETFGYHDGEDLERGSVMAREKFDLFLRIIDGERIAPGDPRMVGAGQYLAIEPHSPTLRDRIWWGAGSRATAESTGRMGLNLMSSTLLTEATGQPFHELQREQIDMFRTAYKQAGHTGAPRVSVSRSVFPLVSDKDRAYFGLRSEDSHDQIGIIDGLRSTFGKTYAAEPDVLIEQLKADEAVMAADTLMLTIPNQLGPEYNVHVLQAFAEHVAPALGWKPNTEGPVTGYAA
;
A
#
# COMPACT_ATOMS: atom_id res chain seq x y z
N VAL A 1 -4.43 1.93 -3.97
CA VAL A 1 -3.61 0.99 -4.76
C VAL A 1 -4.29 0.64 -6.07
N ILE A 2 -3.51 0.49 -7.11
CA ILE A 2 -3.96 0.12 -8.45
C ILE A 2 -4.08 -1.40 -8.52
N ASP A 3 -5.20 -1.87 -9.08
CA ASP A 3 -5.47 -3.29 -9.26
C ASP A 3 -4.87 -3.78 -10.57
N MET A 4 -3.75 -4.48 -10.48
CA MET A 4 -3.02 -4.97 -11.65
C MET A 4 -3.80 -5.98 -12.50
N ARG A 5 -4.87 -6.58 -11.99
CA ARG A 5 -5.71 -7.49 -12.82
C ARG A 5 -6.33 -6.75 -13.99
N TYR A 6 -6.70 -5.49 -13.80
CA TYR A 6 -7.47 -4.70 -14.77
C TYR A 6 -6.60 -3.78 -15.64
N GLU A 7 -5.32 -3.65 -15.33
CA GLU A 7 -4.42 -2.78 -16.08
C GLU A 7 -3.81 -3.46 -17.31
N ASN A 8 -3.55 -2.67 -18.36
CA ASN A 8 -2.64 -3.04 -19.43
C ASN A 8 -1.22 -2.62 -19.03
N PRO A 9 -0.25 -3.53 -18.88
CA PRO A 9 1.07 -3.20 -18.38
C PRO A 9 1.84 -2.18 -19.23
N PHE A 10 1.67 -2.17 -20.54
CA PHE A 10 2.33 -1.23 -21.45
C PHE A 10 1.76 0.17 -21.27
N GLN A 11 0.45 0.32 -21.37
CA GLN A 11 -0.22 1.60 -21.20
C GLN A 11 0.03 2.17 -19.80
N PHE A 12 -0.09 1.33 -18.78
CA PHE A 12 0.14 1.74 -17.39
C PHE A 12 1.58 2.22 -17.16
N ALA A 13 2.58 1.60 -17.82
CA ALA A 13 3.97 2.02 -17.72
C ALA A 13 4.20 3.40 -18.37
N GLU A 14 3.62 3.66 -19.55
CA GLU A 14 3.69 4.97 -20.21
C GLU A 14 3.05 6.06 -19.34
N GLU A 15 1.84 5.81 -18.81
CA GLU A 15 1.11 6.77 -17.98
C GLU A 15 1.85 7.05 -16.66
N ALA A 16 2.35 6.01 -15.98
CA ALA A 16 3.09 6.14 -14.73
C ALA A 16 4.40 6.92 -14.93
N ALA A 17 5.14 6.62 -15.98
CA ALA A 17 6.38 7.32 -16.30
C ALA A 17 6.13 8.79 -16.70
N ALA A 18 5.12 9.04 -17.54
CA ALA A 18 4.74 10.40 -17.93
C ALA A 18 4.32 11.23 -16.72
N LEU A 19 3.51 10.65 -15.82
CA LEU A 19 3.10 11.30 -14.58
C LEU A 19 4.29 11.61 -13.68
N ASP A 20 5.23 10.69 -13.57
CA ASP A 20 6.42 10.89 -12.75
C ASP A 20 7.33 11.99 -13.29
N TYR A 21 7.48 12.11 -14.63
CA TYR A 21 8.16 13.24 -15.25
C TYR A 21 7.46 14.57 -14.96
N ILE A 22 6.13 14.64 -15.11
CA ILE A 22 5.35 15.84 -14.79
C ILE A 22 5.51 16.22 -13.32
N ALA A 23 5.57 15.23 -12.45
CA ALA A 23 5.73 15.41 -11.01
C ALA A 23 7.20 15.58 -10.57
N ASP A 24 8.17 15.60 -11.49
CA ASP A 24 9.59 15.71 -11.18
C ASP A 24 10.07 14.64 -10.19
N GLY A 25 9.76 13.37 -10.48
CA GLY A 25 10.18 12.22 -9.69
C GLY A 25 9.54 12.10 -8.30
N ARG A 26 8.38 12.74 -8.06
CA ARG A 26 7.76 12.82 -6.75
C ARG A 26 6.58 11.87 -6.52
N ILE A 27 6.18 11.07 -7.50
CA ILE A 27 5.08 10.14 -7.30
C ILE A 27 5.52 8.93 -6.47
N ALA A 28 4.59 8.42 -5.66
CA ALA A 28 4.66 7.11 -5.04
C ALA A 28 3.52 6.26 -5.60
N LEU A 29 3.84 5.10 -6.17
CA LEU A 29 2.89 4.27 -6.88
C LEU A 29 2.54 3.03 -6.06
N GLY A 30 1.30 2.93 -5.59
CA GLY A 30 0.80 1.77 -4.87
C GLY A 30 0.10 0.80 -5.80
N VAL A 31 0.54 -0.44 -5.84
CA VAL A 31 -0.03 -1.51 -6.68
C VAL A 31 -0.33 -2.76 -5.86
N SER A 32 -1.28 -3.57 -6.31
CA SER A 32 -1.59 -4.87 -5.72
C SER A 32 -2.40 -5.74 -6.68
N ARG A 33 -2.82 -6.90 -6.21
CA ARG A 33 -3.87 -7.69 -6.87
C ARG A 33 -5.25 -7.00 -6.82
N GLY A 34 -5.41 -5.97 -5.99
CA GLY A 34 -6.68 -5.37 -5.66
C GLY A 34 -7.36 -6.01 -4.44
N SER A 35 -8.43 -5.37 -3.99
CA SER A 35 -9.26 -5.87 -2.90
C SER A 35 -10.29 -6.88 -3.38
N PRO A 36 -10.82 -7.74 -2.49
CA PRO A 36 -11.98 -8.57 -2.79
C PRO A 36 -13.19 -7.73 -3.20
N GLU A 37 -13.88 -8.18 -4.22
CA GLU A 37 -15.06 -7.50 -4.76
C GLU A 37 -16.33 -8.18 -4.25
N THR A 38 -16.88 -7.68 -3.15
CA THR A 38 -18.08 -8.27 -2.54
C THR A 38 -19.39 -7.82 -3.18
N ALA A 39 -19.40 -6.66 -3.84
CA ALA A 39 -20.61 -6.06 -4.39
C ALA A 39 -20.53 -5.80 -5.91
N LEU A 40 -19.32 -5.66 -6.47
CA LEU A 40 -19.07 -5.42 -7.87
C LEU A 40 -18.35 -6.61 -8.49
N ARG A 41 -18.87 -7.15 -9.56
CA ARG A 41 -18.18 -8.18 -10.36
C ARG A 41 -17.25 -7.47 -11.36
N GLY A 42 -16.16 -6.90 -10.85
CA GLY A 42 -15.24 -6.07 -11.63
C GLY A 42 -14.58 -6.84 -12.77
N TYR A 43 -14.23 -8.11 -12.55
CA TYR A 43 -13.67 -8.97 -13.58
C TYR A 43 -14.59 -9.10 -14.82
N GLU A 44 -15.91 -9.18 -14.64
CA GLU A 44 -16.87 -9.18 -15.76
C GLU A 44 -16.94 -7.79 -16.41
N THR A 45 -17.02 -6.74 -15.59
CA THR A 45 -17.11 -5.36 -16.06
C THR A 45 -15.90 -4.96 -16.90
N PHE A 46 -14.70 -5.40 -16.52
CA PHE A 46 -13.46 -5.15 -17.25
C PHE A 46 -13.12 -6.23 -18.30
N GLY A 47 -14.02 -7.18 -18.56
CA GLY A 47 -13.88 -8.17 -19.63
C GLY A 47 -12.99 -9.38 -19.29
N TYR A 48 -12.72 -9.64 -18.03
CA TYR A 48 -11.93 -10.78 -17.55
C TYR A 48 -12.86 -11.87 -17.04
N HIS A 49 -13.27 -12.79 -17.88
CA HIS A 49 -14.28 -13.82 -17.57
C HIS A 49 -13.85 -14.87 -16.55
N ASP A 50 -12.58 -14.94 -16.25
CA ASP A 50 -11.99 -15.95 -15.37
C ASP A 50 -11.68 -15.42 -13.96
N GLY A 51 -12.22 -14.27 -13.60
CA GLY A 51 -11.84 -13.52 -12.40
C GLY A 51 -12.44 -14.04 -11.09
N GLU A 52 -13.33 -15.02 -11.10
CA GLU A 52 -13.86 -15.67 -9.89
C GLU A 52 -12.82 -16.58 -9.22
N ASP A 53 -11.81 -17.03 -9.96
CA ASP A 53 -10.70 -17.79 -9.41
C ASP A 53 -9.65 -16.86 -8.79
N LEU A 54 -9.61 -16.84 -7.46
CA LEU A 54 -8.68 -16.01 -6.68
C LEU A 54 -7.22 -16.33 -6.98
N GLU A 55 -6.88 -17.59 -7.18
CA GLU A 55 -5.53 -18.04 -7.50
C GLU A 55 -5.13 -17.51 -8.88
N ARG A 56 -5.99 -17.68 -9.87
CA ARG A 56 -5.76 -17.19 -11.23
C ARG A 56 -5.68 -15.67 -11.29
N GLY A 57 -6.54 -14.96 -10.55
CA GLY A 57 -6.47 -13.50 -10.42
C GLY A 57 -5.15 -13.03 -9.79
N SER A 58 -4.62 -13.76 -8.83
CA SER A 58 -3.33 -13.47 -8.20
C SER A 58 -2.17 -13.72 -9.15
N VAL A 59 -2.20 -14.78 -9.92
CA VAL A 59 -1.19 -15.10 -10.96
C VAL A 59 -1.21 -14.03 -12.05
N MET A 60 -2.38 -13.70 -12.60
CA MET A 60 -2.53 -12.65 -13.61
C MET A 60 -2.00 -11.30 -13.15
N ALA A 61 -2.32 -10.87 -11.93
CA ALA A 61 -1.83 -9.61 -11.39
C ALA A 61 -0.30 -9.59 -11.28
N ARG A 62 0.30 -10.71 -10.88
CA ARG A 62 1.75 -10.85 -10.77
C ARG A 62 2.43 -10.82 -12.13
N GLU A 63 1.95 -11.60 -13.10
CA GLU A 63 2.48 -11.62 -14.47
C GLU A 63 2.44 -10.23 -15.13
N LYS A 64 1.31 -9.53 -15.00
CA LYS A 64 1.17 -8.16 -15.50
C LYS A 64 2.10 -7.20 -14.79
N PHE A 65 2.28 -7.36 -13.49
CA PHE A 65 3.17 -6.50 -12.71
C PHE A 65 4.65 -6.76 -13.03
N ASP A 66 5.06 -8.01 -13.19
CA ASP A 66 6.42 -8.36 -13.60
C ASP A 66 6.75 -7.77 -14.99
N LEU A 67 5.77 -7.82 -15.90
CA LEU A 67 5.90 -7.17 -17.22
C LEU A 67 6.01 -5.64 -17.08
N PHE A 68 5.17 -5.03 -16.25
CA PHE A 68 5.21 -3.59 -15.96
C PHE A 68 6.59 -3.18 -15.41
N LEU A 69 7.16 -3.92 -14.46
CA LEU A 69 8.50 -3.63 -13.92
C LEU A 69 9.58 -3.67 -14.98
N ARG A 70 9.56 -4.66 -15.88
CA ARG A 70 10.50 -4.76 -17.00
C ARG A 70 10.39 -3.57 -17.96
N ILE A 71 9.16 -3.09 -18.20
CA ILE A 71 8.91 -1.94 -19.06
C ILE A 71 9.49 -0.67 -18.44
N ILE A 72 9.19 -0.38 -17.17
CA ILE A 72 9.70 0.83 -16.50
C ILE A 72 11.22 0.80 -16.29
N ASP A 73 11.83 -0.37 -16.25
CA ASP A 73 13.29 -0.56 -16.22
C ASP A 73 13.91 -0.34 -17.60
N GLY A 74 13.10 -0.01 -18.63
CA GLY A 74 13.57 0.30 -19.99
C GLY A 74 13.92 -0.92 -20.85
N GLU A 75 13.44 -2.12 -20.49
CA GLU A 75 13.69 -3.32 -21.28
C GLU A 75 13.04 -3.24 -22.67
N ARG A 76 13.77 -3.65 -23.69
CA ARG A 76 13.30 -3.65 -25.08
C ARG A 76 12.45 -4.90 -25.34
N ILE A 77 11.15 -4.81 -25.13
CA ILE A 77 10.22 -5.95 -25.18
C ILE A 77 9.03 -5.75 -26.13
N ALA A 78 8.81 -4.53 -26.62
CA ALA A 78 7.77 -4.26 -27.59
C ALA A 78 8.28 -4.63 -29.01
N PRO A 79 7.62 -5.55 -29.74
CA PRO A 79 8.07 -5.92 -31.08
C PRO A 79 7.93 -4.74 -32.04
N GLY A 80 9.00 -4.40 -32.71
CA GLY A 80 9.02 -3.35 -33.74
C GLY A 80 8.48 -3.84 -35.09
N ASP A 81 7.85 -2.93 -35.85
CA ASP A 81 7.48 -3.23 -37.26
C ASP A 81 8.75 -3.40 -38.09
N PRO A 82 8.96 -4.56 -38.75
CA PRO A 82 10.17 -4.81 -39.55
C PRO A 82 10.42 -3.80 -40.69
N ARG A 83 9.36 -3.12 -41.13
CA ARG A 83 9.46 -2.08 -42.19
C ARG A 83 10.02 -0.76 -41.66
N MET A 84 9.92 -0.51 -40.37
CA MET A 84 10.32 0.76 -39.74
C MET A 84 11.65 0.66 -38.99
N VAL A 85 11.88 -0.46 -38.29
CA VAL A 85 13.05 -0.61 -37.40
C VAL A 85 13.94 -1.82 -37.72
N GLY A 86 13.60 -2.59 -38.73
CA GLY A 86 14.33 -3.81 -39.12
C GLY A 86 13.73 -5.09 -38.48
N ALA A 87 14.02 -6.22 -39.12
CA ALA A 87 13.48 -7.51 -38.70
C ALA A 87 14.06 -7.95 -37.34
N GLY A 88 13.18 -8.43 -36.44
CA GLY A 88 13.56 -8.95 -35.11
C GLY A 88 13.98 -7.87 -34.11
N GLN A 89 13.77 -6.60 -34.38
CA GLN A 89 14.03 -5.51 -33.45
C GLN A 89 12.90 -5.38 -32.41
N TYR A 90 13.30 -5.21 -31.17
CA TYR A 90 12.40 -4.86 -30.07
C TYR A 90 12.67 -3.44 -29.57
N LEU A 91 11.66 -2.73 -29.18
CA LEU A 91 11.70 -1.36 -28.73
C LEU A 91 11.44 -1.29 -27.21
N ALA A 92 12.05 -0.32 -26.56
CA ALA A 92 11.65 0.10 -25.23
C ALA A 92 10.38 0.96 -25.34
N ILE A 93 9.57 0.99 -24.29
CA ILE A 93 8.43 1.89 -24.17
C ILE A 93 8.94 3.22 -23.61
N GLU A 94 8.54 4.32 -24.22
CA GLU A 94 8.90 5.67 -23.80
C GLU A 94 7.65 6.52 -23.52
N PRO A 95 7.67 7.43 -22.57
CA PRO A 95 8.78 7.69 -21.64
C PRO A 95 8.94 6.58 -20.60
N HIS A 96 10.14 6.44 -20.02
CA HIS A 96 10.33 5.63 -18.82
C HIS A 96 11.05 6.45 -17.75
N SER A 97 10.69 6.25 -16.49
CA SER A 97 11.31 6.96 -15.37
C SER A 97 12.35 6.08 -14.68
N PRO A 98 13.64 6.47 -14.66
CA PRO A 98 14.74 5.62 -14.19
C PRO A 98 14.68 5.33 -12.69
N THR A 99 13.95 6.11 -11.91
CA THR A 99 13.87 5.97 -10.43
C THR A 99 12.48 5.61 -9.91
N LEU A 100 11.50 5.44 -10.80
CA LEU A 100 10.12 5.15 -10.39
C LEU A 100 10.04 3.85 -9.59
N ARG A 101 10.85 2.85 -9.93
CA ARG A 101 10.88 1.55 -9.24
C ARG A 101 11.09 1.69 -7.73
N ASP A 102 11.95 2.59 -7.28
CA ASP A 102 12.28 2.80 -5.86
C ASP A 102 11.10 3.39 -5.05
N ARG A 103 10.08 3.90 -5.77
CA ARG A 103 8.90 4.53 -5.19
C ARG A 103 7.61 3.72 -5.42
N ILE A 104 7.75 2.46 -5.86
CA ILE A 104 6.64 1.53 -5.97
C ILE A 104 6.42 0.82 -4.64
N TRP A 105 5.14 0.70 -4.27
CA TRP A 105 4.65 0.05 -3.07
C TRP A 105 3.74 -1.10 -3.45
N TRP A 106 4.01 -2.28 -2.89
CA TRP A 106 3.14 -3.43 -3.09
C TRP A 106 2.24 -3.64 -1.87
N GLY A 107 0.92 -3.72 -2.11
CA GLY A 107 -0.08 -4.01 -1.09
C GLY A 107 -0.07 -5.49 -0.71
N ALA A 108 0.19 -5.80 0.56
CA ALA A 108 0.29 -7.16 1.06
C ALA A 108 -0.70 -7.43 2.19
N GLY A 109 -1.56 -8.44 1.99
CA GLY A 109 -2.51 -8.96 2.97
C GLY A 109 -2.07 -10.28 3.63
N SER A 110 -0.85 -10.78 3.34
CA SER A 110 -0.31 -12.00 3.95
C SER A 110 1.21 -11.92 4.11
N ARG A 111 1.77 -12.75 5.01
CA ARG A 111 3.22 -12.87 5.22
C ARG A 111 3.95 -13.32 3.95
N ALA A 112 3.39 -14.28 3.23
CA ALA A 112 3.96 -14.76 1.97
C ALA A 112 4.05 -13.66 0.89
N THR A 113 3.02 -12.79 0.80
CA THR A 113 3.04 -11.65 -0.12
C THR A 113 4.10 -10.62 0.30
N ALA A 114 4.25 -10.34 1.59
CA ALA A 114 5.27 -9.41 2.07
C ALA A 114 6.69 -9.92 1.81
N GLU A 115 6.93 -11.21 2.05
CA GLU A 115 8.20 -11.86 1.71
C GLU A 115 8.52 -11.76 0.20
N SER A 116 7.53 -12.01 -0.65
CA SER A 116 7.66 -11.84 -2.11
C SER A 116 7.96 -10.39 -2.50
N THR A 117 7.31 -9.40 -1.85
CA THR A 117 7.56 -7.98 -2.03
C THR A 117 9.01 -7.62 -1.72
N GLY A 118 9.55 -8.16 -0.62
CA GLY A 118 10.95 -7.98 -0.27
C GLY A 118 11.90 -8.55 -1.34
N ARG A 119 11.62 -9.75 -1.84
CA ARG A 119 12.42 -10.34 -2.92
C ARG A 119 12.41 -9.52 -4.21
N MET A 120 11.32 -8.84 -4.52
CA MET A 120 11.20 -7.96 -5.70
C MET A 120 11.92 -6.60 -5.52
N GLY A 121 12.38 -6.25 -4.32
CA GLY A 121 13.07 -4.99 -4.06
C GLY A 121 12.14 -3.77 -3.99
N LEU A 122 10.86 -3.96 -3.67
CA LEU A 122 9.84 -2.91 -3.61
C LEU A 122 9.60 -2.45 -2.16
N ASN A 123 8.81 -1.38 -1.99
CA ASN A 123 8.31 -0.96 -0.69
C ASN A 123 7.06 -1.77 -0.28
N LEU A 124 6.86 -1.96 1.00
CA LEU A 124 5.75 -2.73 1.55
C LEU A 124 4.62 -1.81 2.02
N MET A 125 3.40 -2.04 1.51
CA MET A 125 2.18 -1.48 2.09
C MET A 125 1.40 -2.61 2.78
N SER A 126 1.50 -2.69 4.11
CA SER A 126 0.75 -3.68 4.88
C SER A 126 -0.72 -3.27 4.98
N SER A 127 -1.61 -4.21 4.67
CA SER A 127 -3.04 -3.98 4.60
C SER A 127 -3.67 -3.67 5.98
N THR A 128 -4.89 -3.11 5.96
CA THR A 128 -5.74 -2.95 7.15
C THR A 128 -6.33 -4.26 7.65
N LEU A 129 -6.15 -5.33 6.88
CA LEU A 129 -6.52 -6.69 7.22
C LEU A 129 -5.43 -7.65 6.76
N LEU A 130 -5.31 -8.78 7.43
CA LEU A 130 -4.50 -9.91 6.98
C LEU A 130 -5.41 -11.10 6.72
N THR A 131 -5.18 -11.79 5.58
CA THR A 131 -5.90 -13.02 5.21
C THR A 131 -5.40 -14.23 6.00
N GLU A 132 -5.02 -13.99 7.24
CA GLU A 132 -4.49 -14.96 8.20
C GLU A 132 -5.17 -14.70 9.55
N ALA A 133 -5.58 -15.76 10.25
CA ALA A 133 -6.15 -15.68 11.58
C ALA A 133 -5.53 -16.78 12.45
N THR A 134 -4.38 -16.47 13.02
CA THR A 134 -3.61 -17.39 13.87
C THR A 134 -4.01 -17.34 15.34
N GLY A 135 -4.80 -16.34 15.73
CA GLY A 135 -5.13 -16.05 17.13
C GLY A 135 -4.18 -15.05 17.79
N GLN A 136 -3.13 -14.62 17.10
CA GLN A 136 -2.26 -13.53 17.56
C GLN A 136 -2.93 -12.18 17.33
N PRO A 137 -2.59 -11.14 18.11
CA PRO A 137 -2.98 -9.76 17.86
C PRO A 137 -2.56 -9.29 16.46
N PHE A 138 -3.39 -8.46 15.85
CA PHE A 138 -3.15 -7.97 14.49
C PHE A 138 -1.79 -7.26 14.32
N HIS A 139 -1.41 -6.44 15.30
CA HIS A 139 -0.14 -5.71 15.26
C HIS A 139 1.10 -6.63 15.35
N GLU A 140 1.01 -7.75 16.06
CA GLU A 140 2.07 -8.75 16.12
C GLU A 140 2.21 -9.49 14.78
N LEU A 141 1.08 -9.91 14.17
CA LEU A 141 1.07 -10.51 12.83
C LEU A 141 1.67 -9.58 11.77
N GLN A 142 1.33 -8.30 11.84
CA GLN A 142 1.93 -7.30 10.94
C GLN A 142 3.41 -7.06 11.23
N ARG A 143 3.81 -7.11 12.49
CA ARG A 143 5.24 -7.02 12.85
C ARG A 143 6.03 -8.18 12.24
N GLU A 144 5.55 -9.41 12.37
CA GLU A 144 6.15 -10.58 11.71
C GLU A 144 6.22 -10.40 10.20
N GLN A 145 5.15 -9.90 9.58
CA GLN A 145 5.10 -9.60 8.15
C GLN A 145 6.20 -8.60 7.73
N ILE A 146 6.41 -7.55 8.52
CA ILE A 146 7.45 -6.54 8.28
C ILE A 146 8.86 -7.16 8.40
N ASP A 147 9.08 -7.99 9.41
CA ASP A 147 10.38 -8.62 9.63
C ASP A 147 10.73 -9.64 8.52
N MET A 148 9.74 -10.43 8.06
CA MET A 148 9.90 -11.32 6.91
C MET A 148 10.21 -10.55 5.62
N PHE A 149 9.50 -9.46 5.37
CA PHE A 149 9.76 -8.55 4.25
C PHE A 149 11.19 -8.02 4.25
N ARG A 150 11.64 -7.45 5.37
CA ARG A 150 13.00 -6.88 5.49
C ARG A 150 14.09 -7.95 5.35
N THR A 151 13.83 -9.14 5.87
CA THR A 151 14.73 -10.28 5.74
C THR A 151 14.86 -10.73 4.29
N ALA A 152 13.73 -10.91 3.60
CA ALA A 152 13.70 -11.29 2.20
C ALA A 152 14.36 -10.25 1.27
N TYR A 153 14.15 -8.96 1.54
CA TYR A 153 14.80 -7.86 0.82
C TYR A 153 16.32 -7.97 0.89
N LYS A 154 16.88 -8.16 2.08
CA LYS A 154 18.33 -8.31 2.27
C LYS A 154 18.86 -9.58 1.64
N GLN A 155 18.16 -10.72 1.79
CA GLN A 155 18.56 -12.01 1.22
C GLN A 155 18.58 -11.99 -0.31
N ALA A 156 17.72 -11.21 -0.93
CA ALA A 156 17.71 -11.00 -2.38
C ALA A 156 18.86 -10.11 -2.90
N GLY A 157 19.68 -9.54 -2.00
CA GLY A 157 20.85 -8.73 -2.37
C GLY A 157 20.52 -7.25 -2.64
N HIS A 158 19.32 -6.79 -2.34
CA HIS A 158 18.98 -5.37 -2.48
C HIS A 158 19.68 -4.54 -1.41
N THR A 159 20.23 -3.38 -1.81
CA THR A 159 21.07 -2.52 -0.96
C THR A 159 20.37 -1.23 -0.50
N GLY A 160 19.19 -0.93 -1.06
CA GLY A 160 18.41 0.24 -0.68
C GLY A 160 17.82 0.16 0.73
N ALA A 161 17.12 1.21 1.13
CA ALA A 161 16.35 1.28 2.38
C ALA A 161 14.86 1.12 2.06
N PRO A 162 14.31 -0.10 2.05
CA PRO A 162 12.92 -0.31 1.70
C PRO A 162 12.01 0.25 2.79
N ARG A 163 10.96 0.95 2.38
CA ARG A 163 10.00 1.58 3.28
C ARG A 163 8.81 0.66 3.54
N VAL A 164 8.24 0.81 4.72
CA VAL A 164 7.05 0.08 5.16
C VAL A 164 5.97 1.06 5.58
N SER A 165 4.75 0.86 5.10
CA SER A 165 3.57 1.54 5.61
C SER A 165 2.60 0.58 6.26
N VAL A 166 1.95 1.05 7.33
CA VAL A 166 0.80 0.40 7.97
C VAL A 166 -0.36 1.37 8.04
N SER A 167 -1.59 0.85 8.02
CA SER A 167 -2.80 1.66 8.11
C SER A 167 -3.52 1.42 9.43
N ARG A 168 -4.02 2.51 10.04
CA ARG A 168 -4.86 2.45 11.25
C ARG A 168 -6.02 3.42 11.15
N SER A 169 -7.15 3.01 11.71
CA SER A 169 -8.27 3.92 11.99
C SER A 169 -8.01 4.57 13.35
N VAL A 170 -7.65 5.86 13.36
CA VAL A 170 -7.27 6.58 14.58
C VAL A 170 -8.11 7.84 14.72
N PHE A 171 -8.78 7.98 15.86
CA PHE A 171 -9.69 9.09 16.16
C PHE A 171 -9.33 9.72 17.51
N PRO A 172 -8.58 10.83 17.55
CA PRO A 172 -8.32 11.57 18.77
C PRO A 172 -9.62 12.18 19.30
N LEU A 173 -9.95 11.92 20.56
CA LEU A 173 -11.15 12.45 21.22
C LEU A 173 -10.81 13.79 21.90
N VAL A 174 -10.77 14.88 21.13
CA VAL A 174 -10.42 16.21 21.62
C VAL A 174 -11.65 17.10 21.86
N SER A 175 -12.83 16.69 21.41
CA SER A 175 -14.08 17.42 21.57
C SER A 175 -15.25 16.52 21.96
N ASP A 176 -16.36 17.11 22.44
CA ASP A 176 -17.60 16.38 22.74
C ASP A 176 -18.20 15.74 21.48
N LYS A 177 -17.98 16.34 20.31
CA LYS A 177 -18.41 15.78 19.03
C LYS A 177 -17.64 14.49 18.70
N ASP A 178 -16.35 14.46 18.97
CA ASP A 178 -15.52 13.27 18.78
C ASP A 178 -15.96 12.15 19.69
N ARG A 179 -16.23 12.48 20.96
CA ARG A 179 -16.75 11.52 21.94
C ARG A 179 -18.12 10.98 21.54
N ALA A 180 -18.98 11.83 20.99
CA ALA A 180 -20.30 11.40 20.51
C ALA A 180 -20.19 10.43 19.31
N TYR A 181 -19.24 10.64 18.42
CA TYR A 181 -19.06 9.78 17.22
C TYR A 181 -18.26 8.51 17.50
N PHE A 182 -17.23 8.57 18.31
CA PHE A 182 -16.26 7.49 18.47
C PHE A 182 -16.05 7.02 19.90
N GLY A 183 -16.62 7.69 20.91
CA GLY A 183 -16.37 7.38 22.32
C GLY A 183 -16.76 5.94 22.72
N LEU A 184 -17.83 5.38 22.15
CA LEU A 184 -18.23 3.99 22.40
C LEU A 184 -17.21 2.96 21.85
N ARG A 185 -16.37 3.36 20.91
CA ARG A 185 -15.33 2.47 20.35
C ARG A 185 -14.04 2.47 21.16
N SER A 186 -13.91 3.37 22.10
CA SER A 186 -12.73 3.43 23.00
C SER A 186 -12.70 2.30 24.01
N GLU A 187 -13.87 1.81 24.45
CA GLU A 187 -13.98 0.81 25.51
C GLU A 187 -13.94 -0.63 25.00
N ASP A 188 -14.43 -0.89 23.77
CA ASP A 188 -14.61 -2.25 23.21
C ASP A 188 -13.80 -2.51 21.93
N SER A 189 -12.78 -1.70 21.66
CA SER A 189 -12.02 -1.86 20.42
C SER A 189 -11.05 -3.04 20.52
N HIS A 190 -11.34 -4.09 19.78
CA HIS A 190 -10.48 -5.27 19.61
C HIS A 190 -10.36 -5.65 18.14
N ASP A 191 -9.35 -6.45 17.83
CA ASP A 191 -9.17 -7.02 16.51
C ASP A 191 -10.36 -7.93 16.16
N GLN A 192 -10.82 -7.84 14.92
CA GLN A 192 -11.99 -8.61 14.48
C GLN A 192 -11.56 -9.72 13.54
N ILE A 193 -12.25 -10.85 13.62
CA ILE A 193 -12.06 -11.95 12.69
C ILE A 193 -13.29 -12.04 11.80
N GLY A 194 -13.05 -12.07 10.49
CA GLY A 194 -14.07 -12.23 9.47
C GLY A 194 -13.65 -13.19 8.38
N ILE A 195 -14.48 -13.35 7.36
CA ILE A 195 -14.19 -14.15 6.18
C ILE A 195 -14.18 -13.22 4.98
N ILE A 196 -13.08 -13.23 4.23
CA ILE A 196 -12.93 -12.52 2.95
C ILE A 196 -12.44 -13.51 1.91
N ASP A 197 -13.13 -13.60 0.78
CA ASP A 197 -12.82 -14.56 -0.29
C ASP A 197 -12.68 -16.01 0.21
N GLY A 198 -13.49 -16.40 1.17
CA GLY A 198 -13.40 -17.73 1.80
C GLY A 198 -12.22 -17.90 2.78
N LEU A 199 -11.37 -16.89 2.93
CA LEU A 199 -10.22 -16.91 3.84
C LEU A 199 -10.58 -16.27 5.18
N ARG A 200 -10.20 -16.93 6.27
CA ARG A 200 -10.33 -16.39 7.61
C ARG A 200 -9.31 -15.26 7.79
N SER A 201 -9.78 -14.05 8.01
CA SER A 201 -9.00 -12.81 8.01
C SER A 201 -9.08 -12.11 9.35
N THR A 202 -7.97 -11.49 9.76
CA THR A 202 -7.90 -10.64 10.95
C THR A 202 -7.89 -9.17 10.53
N PHE A 203 -8.77 -8.38 11.14
CA PHE A 203 -8.89 -6.93 10.93
C PHE A 203 -8.36 -6.22 12.17
N GLY A 204 -7.54 -5.20 11.97
CA GLY A 204 -7.03 -4.38 13.06
C GLY A 204 -8.12 -3.56 13.73
N LYS A 205 -7.97 -3.38 15.03
CA LYS A 205 -8.88 -2.56 15.84
C LYS A 205 -8.88 -1.09 15.44
N THR A 206 -9.93 -0.37 15.82
CA THR A 206 -9.99 1.09 15.78
C THR A 206 -9.35 1.66 17.06
N TYR A 207 -8.55 2.70 16.91
CA TYR A 207 -7.97 3.48 18.00
C TYR A 207 -8.81 4.76 18.18
N ALA A 208 -9.56 4.86 19.27
CA ALA A 208 -10.36 6.04 19.60
C ALA A 208 -10.23 6.32 21.08
N ALA A 209 -9.49 7.35 21.45
CA ALA A 209 -9.28 7.72 22.85
C ALA A 209 -8.78 9.17 22.96
N GLU A 210 -8.64 9.68 24.17
CA GLU A 210 -7.94 10.94 24.45
C GLU A 210 -6.49 10.85 23.96
N PRO A 211 -5.87 11.96 23.53
CA PRO A 211 -4.57 11.94 22.86
C PRO A 211 -3.44 11.23 23.61
N ASP A 212 -3.34 11.39 24.91
CA ASP A 212 -2.33 10.74 25.75
C ASP A 212 -2.50 9.20 25.77
N VAL A 213 -3.74 8.73 25.88
CA VAL A 213 -4.06 7.30 25.80
C VAL A 213 -3.77 6.74 24.41
N LEU A 214 -4.11 7.48 23.35
CA LEU A 214 -3.79 7.09 21.97
C LEU A 214 -2.29 6.95 21.74
N ILE A 215 -1.49 7.87 22.28
CA ILE A 215 -0.04 7.84 22.19
C ILE A 215 0.51 6.55 22.78
N GLU A 216 0.06 6.19 23.97
CA GLU A 216 0.50 4.94 24.62
C GLU A 216 0.02 3.68 23.86
N GLN A 217 -1.21 3.68 23.36
CA GLN A 217 -1.73 2.59 22.55
C GLN A 217 -0.97 2.40 21.24
N LEU A 218 -0.63 3.50 20.53
CA LEU A 218 0.10 3.45 19.27
C LEU A 218 1.58 3.09 19.48
N LYS A 219 2.19 3.52 20.58
CA LYS A 219 3.55 3.07 20.96
C LYS A 219 3.60 1.59 21.31
N ALA A 220 2.52 1.03 21.84
CA ALA A 220 2.41 -0.40 22.11
C ALA A 220 2.08 -1.23 20.85
N ASP A 221 1.70 -0.61 19.74
CA ASP A 221 1.48 -1.27 18.45
C ASP A 221 2.83 -1.52 17.76
N GLU A 222 3.30 -2.77 17.81
CA GLU A 222 4.62 -3.16 17.29
C GLU A 222 4.78 -2.88 15.79
N ALA A 223 3.70 -3.02 15.02
CA ALA A 223 3.74 -2.76 13.58
C ALA A 223 3.83 -1.26 13.28
N VAL A 224 3.11 -0.41 14.03
CA VAL A 224 3.21 1.05 13.91
C VAL A 224 4.63 1.50 14.24
N MET A 225 5.22 1.00 15.32
CA MET A 225 6.57 1.37 15.72
C MET A 225 7.66 0.81 14.81
N ALA A 226 7.37 -0.23 14.03
CA ALA A 226 8.29 -0.79 13.04
C ALA A 226 8.15 -0.15 11.65
N ALA A 227 7.06 0.54 11.37
CA ALA A 227 6.80 1.15 10.07
C ALA A 227 7.49 2.50 9.89
N ASP A 228 7.74 2.87 8.64
CA ASP A 228 8.25 4.19 8.26
C ASP A 228 7.12 5.19 7.99
N THR A 229 5.91 4.69 7.76
CA THR A 229 4.74 5.48 7.42
C THR A 229 3.51 4.92 8.09
N LEU A 230 2.82 5.74 8.88
CA LEU A 230 1.48 5.46 9.38
C LEU A 230 0.45 6.17 8.50
N MET A 231 -0.41 5.39 7.84
CA MET A 231 -1.55 5.91 7.08
C MET A 231 -2.81 5.91 7.95
N LEU A 232 -3.51 7.02 7.98
CA LEU A 232 -4.78 7.14 8.69
C LEU A 232 -5.95 6.78 7.78
N THR A 233 -6.77 5.84 8.21
CA THR A 233 -8.04 5.52 7.56
C THR A 233 -9.12 6.43 8.08
N ILE A 234 -9.70 7.28 7.22
CA ILE A 234 -10.68 8.29 7.59
C ILE A 234 -12.04 7.92 6.96
N PRO A 235 -13.16 7.99 7.71
CA PRO A 235 -14.47 7.67 7.18
C PRO A 235 -15.00 8.77 6.26
N ASN A 236 -15.45 8.39 5.06
CA ASN A 236 -16.00 9.33 4.07
C ASN A 236 -17.33 9.95 4.49
N GLN A 237 -18.08 9.31 5.38
CA GLN A 237 -19.45 9.66 5.73
C GLN A 237 -19.57 10.93 6.56
N LEU A 238 -18.49 11.37 7.19
CA LEU A 238 -18.50 12.53 8.10
C LEU A 238 -18.20 13.85 7.43
N GLY A 239 -17.91 13.83 6.12
CA GLY A 239 -17.65 15.00 5.32
C GLY A 239 -16.23 15.57 5.45
N PRO A 240 -15.81 16.46 4.51
CA PRO A 240 -14.45 16.98 4.43
C PRO A 240 -14.01 17.76 5.68
N GLU A 241 -14.88 18.59 6.22
CA GLU A 241 -14.56 19.44 7.38
C GLU A 241 -14.23 18.63 8.63
N TYR A 242 -14.99 17.56 8.87
CA TYR A 242 -14.71 16.68 9.99
C TYR A 242 -13.44 15.84 9.75
N ASN A 243 -13.18 15.42 8.52
CA ASN A 243 -11.95 14.72 8.18
C ASN A 243 -10.72 15.61 8.39
N VAL A 244 -10.79 16.89 8.03
CA VAL A 244 -9.75 17.88 8.33
C VAL A 244 -9.55 18.00 9.84
N HIS A 245 -10.62 18.07 10.62
CA HIS A 245 -10.54 18.11 12.10
C HIS A 245 -9.81 16.90 12.67
N VAL A 246 -10.15 15.68 12.22
CA VAL A 246 -9.47 14.44 12.68
C VAL A 246 -7.96 14.48 12.36
N LEU A 247 -7.60 14.90 11.13
CA LEU A 247 -6.21 15.00 10.70
C LEU A 247 -5.44 16.04 11.51
N GLN A 248 -6.04 17.20 11.75
CA GLN A 248 -5.43 18.26 12.58
C GLN A 248 -5.24 17.79 14.02
N ALA A 249 -6.27 17.20 14.62
CA ALA A 249 -6.18 16.69 15.99
C ALA A 249 -5.08 15.62 16.14
N PHE A 250 -4.95 14.73 15.16
CA PHE A 250 -3.88 13.75 15.15
C PHE A 250 -2.50 14.41 14.98
N ALA A 251 -2.33 15.32 14.02
CA ALA A 251 -1.07 15.99 13.73
C ALA A 251 -0.59 16.88 14.89
N GLU A 252 -1.51 17.51 15.60
CA GLU A 252 -1.18 18.43 16.71
C GLU A 252 -0.94 17.71 18.02
N HIS A 253 -1.74 16.69 18.34
CA HIS A 253 -1.77 16.10 19.68
C HIS A 253 -1.13 14.72 19.79
N VAL A 254 -1.03 13.96 18.69
CA VAL A 254 -0.57 12.55 18.72
C VAL A 254 0.72 12.34 17.95
N ALA A 255 0.76 12.78 16.69
CA ALA A 255 1.86 12.48 15.77
C ALA A 255 3.26 12.92 16.27
N PRO A 256 3.43 14.10 16.93
CA PRO A 256 4.75 14.51 17.42
C PRO A 256 5.33 13.54 18.47
N ALA A 257 4.48 12.96 19.32
CA ALA A 257 4.91 12.00 20.33
C ALA A 257 5.34 10.64 19.75
N LEU A 258 4.95 10.36 18.49
CA LEU A 258 5.39 9.20 17.70
C LEU A 258 6.66 9.51 16.87
N GLY A 259 7.20 10.71 16.98
CA GLY A 259 8.42 11.13 16.26
C GLY A 259 8.16 11.82 14.91
N TRP A 260 6.89 12.01 14.52
CA TRP A 260 6.55 12.72 13.29
C TRP A 260 6.91 14.21 13.38
N LYS A 261 7.43 14.74 12.28
CA LYS A 261 7.67 16.16 12.08
C LYS A 261 7.09 16.60 10.74
N PRO A 262 6.51 17.82 10.66
CA PRO A 262 6.11 18.37 9.38
C PRO A 262 7.28 18.40 8.40
N ASN A 263 7.05 18.04 7.15
CA ASN A 263 8.05 18.19 6.10
C ASN A 263 8.16 19.68 5.72
N THR A 264 9.25 20.31 6.09
CA THR A 264 9.56 21.72 5.78
C THR A 264 10.60 21.86 4.68
N GLU A 265 11.20 20.76 4.24
CA GLU A 265 12.26 20.75 3.21
C GLU A 265 11.71 20.61 1.79
N GLY A 266 10.40 20.47 1.67
CA GLY A 266 9.73 20.20 0.40
C GLY A 266 9.71 18.70 0.02
N PRO A 267 9.26 18.37 -1.18
CA PRO A 267 9.17 16.98 -1.61
C PRO A 267 10.54 16.36 -1.84
N VAL A 268 10.70 15.12 -1.42
CA VAL A 268 11.85 14.31 -1.81
C VAL A 268 11.65 13.89 -3.26
N THR A 269 12.49 14.35 -4.17
CA THR A 269 12.44 13.96 -5.59
C THR A 269 13.18 12.65 -5.80
N GLY A 270 12.72 11.84 -6.75
CA GLY A 270 13.40 10.61 -7.15
C GLY A 270 14.59 10.84 -8.08
N TYR A 271 14.79 12.06 -8.56
CA TYR A 271 15.91 12.42 -9.42
C TYR A 271 16.99 13.12 -8.59
N ALA A 272 18.24 12.69 -8.80
CA ALA A 272 19.38 13.46 -8.30
C ALA A 272 19.43 14.78 -9.07
N ALA A 273 19.57 15.89 -8.36
CA ALA A 273 19.75 17.22 -8.94
C ALA A 273 21.05 17.32 -9.73
#